data_f4f1aeb1dd35ecae15142fd1659978a6
#
_entry.id   f4f1aeb1dd35ecae15142fd1659978a6
#
_cell.length_a   1.000
_cell.length_b   1.000
_cell.length_c   1.000
_cell.angle_alpha   90.00
_cell.angle_beta   90.00
_cell.angle_gamma   90.00
#
_symmetry.space_group_name_H-M   'P 1'
#
loop_
_entity.id
_entity.type
_entity.pdbx_description
1 polymer ?
#
loop_
_entity_poly.entity_id
_entity_poly.type
_entity_poly.pdbx_seq_one_letter_code
_entity_poly.pdbx_strand_id
1 'polypeptide(L)'
;MQLEINIIDAFTDTVFKGNSAAVIITEHWLSNDSMQSIAFENNLSETGFIVPDANGLHHIRWFSPFKEIAFCGHGTLASAFVLFKKNPTVETIRFSANAVGVFTVIQTANGKIQMDFPNRMPEKVNEIPNGLLEGLSIAPADVYCNEKAYFVVYNAESDVLTVARDNEKLKELLPLNVVVTCQATSNEYSDFDFISRYFWSNDGGGEDPVTGSVHTGLAPLWAQRLDKNELTAYQASSRGGVLDCVVAGERVLVSGNAVQYLTGFITIEG
;
A
#
# COMPACT_ATOMS: atom_id res chain seq x y z
N MET A 1 15.87 -22.32 15.59
CA MET A 1 14.87 -21.50 16.31
C MET A 1 13.53 -21.55 15.58
N GLN A 2 12.40 -21.54 16.31
CA GLN A 2 11.06 -21.41 15.70
C GLN A 2 10.52 -19.99 15.85
N LEU A 3 9.94 -19.44 14.79
CA LEU A 3 9.32 -18.13 14.76
C LEU A 3 7.86 -18.24 14.32
N GLU A 4 6.95 -17.61 15.06
CA GLU A 4 5.56 -17.47 14.64
C GLU A 4 5.48 -16.53 13.42
N ILE A 5 4.81 -16.98 12.38
CA ILE A 5 4.52 -16.17 11.18
C ILE A 5 3.01 -16.04 11.00
N ASN A 6 2.58 -14.83 10.69
CA ASN A 6 1.20 -14.53 10.33
C ASN A 6 1.18 -13.98 8.91
N ILE A 7 0.34 -14.53 8.03
CA ILE A 7 0.12 -13.99 6.68
C ILE A 7 -1.24 -13.29 6.68
N ILE A 8 -1.23 -12.02 6.35
CA ILE A 8 -2.37 -11.11 6.42
C ILE A 8 -2.62 -10.53 5.04
N ASP A 9 -3.85 -10.63 4.56
CA ASP A 9 -4.32 -9.91 3.39
C ASP A 9 -4.82 -8.53 3.84
N ALA A 10 -4.09 -7.48 3.49
CA ALA A 10 -4.38 -6.10 3.87
C ALA A 10 -5.27 -5.40 2.84
N PHE A 11 -6.07 -4.43 3.28
CA PHE A 11 -7.05 -3.68 2.48
C PHE A 11 -8.19 -4.54 1.91
N THR A 12 -8.58 -5.57 2.63
CA THR A 12 -9.70 -6.46 2.31
C THR A 12 -10.25 -7.12 3.56
N ASP A 13 -11.50 -7.53 3.53
CA ASP A 13 -12.14 -8.39 4.52
C ASP A 13 -12.27 -9.86 4.05
N THR A 14 -11.81 -10.13 2.83
CA THR A 14 -11.95 -11.44 2.16
C THR A 14 -10.57 -12.01 1.84
N VAL A 15 -10.31 -13.26 2.26
CA VAL A 15 -9.05 -13.97 1.96
C VAL A 15 -8.83 -14.10 0.45
N PHE A 16 -7.54 -14.11 0.05
CA PHE A 16 -7.09 -14.15 -1.35
C PHE A 16 -7.32 -12.85 -2.14
N LYS A 17 -7.78 -11.80 -1.47
CA LYS A 17 -7.89 -10.43 -1.99
C LYS A 17 -6.89 -9.52 -1.28
N GLY A 18 -6.90 -8.23 -1.64
CA GLY A 18 -6.01 -7.23 -1.03
C GLY A 18 -4.54 -7.48 -1.32
N ASN A 19 -3.65 -6.97 -0.46
CA ASN A 19 -2.20 -7.12 -0.57
C ASN A 19 -1.66 -7.93 0.60
N SER A 20 -1.06 -9.09 0.31
CA SER A 20 -0.58 -10.02 1.33
C SER A 20 0.76 -9.57 1.89
N ALA A 21 0.89 -9.60 3.22
CA ALA A 21 2.15 -9.41 3.92
C ALA A 21 2.33 -10.48 5.01
N ALA A 22 3.58 -10.94 5.18
CA ALA A 22 3.94 -11.73 6.35
C ALA A 22 4.30 -10.81 7.51
N VAL A 23 3.97 -11.23 8.72
CA VAL A 23 4.29 -10.52 9.98
C VAL A 23 4.94 -11.46 10.96
N ILE A 24 6.13 -11.10 11.44
CA ILE A 24 6.93 -11.83 12.41
C ILE A 24 7.26 -10.91 13.57
N ILE A 25 6.93 -11.32 14.80
CA ILE A 25 7.25 -10.58 16.02
C ILE A 25 8.30 -11.35 16.78
N THR A 26 9.40 -10.69 17.16
CA THR A 26 10.52 -11.29 17.89
C THR A 26 10.90 -10.42 19.09
N GLU A 27 11.58 -11.01 20.09
CA GLU A 27 12.10 -10.25 21.24
C GLU A 27 13.32 -9.40 20.86
N HIS A 28 14.09 -9.85 19.87
CA HIS A 28 15.29 -9.17 19.38
C HIS A 28 15.37 -9.26 17.87
N TRP A 29 16.07 -8.31 17.26
CA TRP A 29 16.31 -8.34 15.83
C TRP A 29 17.05 -9.60 15.40
N LEU A 30 16.57 -10.24 14.36
CA LEU A 30 17.34 -11.22 13.60
C LEU A 30 18.46 -10.50 12.82
N SER A 31 19.42 -11.24 12.31
CA SER A 31 20.40 -10.68 11.38
C SER A 31 19.71 -10.14 10.12
N ASN A 32 20.31 -9.14 9.47
CA ASN A 32 19.78 -8.62 8.20
C ASN A 32 19.63 -9.73 7.15
N ASP A 33 20.63 -10.62 7.08
CA ASP A 33 20.64 -11.73 6.13
C ASP A 33 19.50 -12.73 6.43
N SER A 34 19.23 -13.01 7.72
CA SER A 34 18.10 -13.88 8.08
C SER A 34 16.76 -13.27 7.72
N MET A 35 16.54 -11.96 8.01
CA MET A 35 15.30 -11.27 7.66
C MET A 35 15.10 -11.22 6.16
N GLN A 36 16.15 -10.93 5.39
CA GLN A 36 16.09 -10.92 3.93
C GLN A 36 15.81 -12.32 3.35
N SER A 37 16.45 -13.35 3.88
CA SER A 37 16.24 -14.75 3.45
C SER A 37 14.81 -15.22 3.73
N ILE A 38 14.25 -14.87 4.89
CA ILE A 38 12.85 -15.17 5.23
C ILE A 38 11.91 -14.45 4.27
N ALA A 39 12.14 -13.17 3.98
CA ALA A 39 11.32 -12.41 3.03
C ALA A 39 11.39 -13.00 1.62
N PHE A 40 12.57 -13.41 1.18
CA PHE A 40 12.78 -14.07 -0.10
C PHE A 40 12.04 -15.42 -0.18
N GLU A 41 12.14 -16.26 0.85
CA GLU A 41 11.48 -17.57 0.91
C GLU A 41 9.96 -17.44 0.97
N ASN A 42 9.43 -16.46 1.73
CA ASN A 42 8.00 -16.18 1.78
C ASN A 42 7.44 -15.73 0.41
N ASN A 43 8.25 -15.06 -0.39
CA ASN A 43 7.91 -14.54 -1.72
C ASN A 43 6.57 -13.80 -1.77
N LEU A 44 6.24 -13.08 -0.70
CA LEU A 44 5.12 -12.14 -0.61
C LEU A 44 5.61 -10.74 -0.98
N SER A 45 4.66 -9.81 -1.21
CA SER A 45 5.02 -8.41 -1.46
C SER A 45 6.01 -7.90 -0.42
N GLU A 46 5.70 -8.06 0.88
CA GLU A 46 6.61 -7.76 1.99
C GLU A 46 6.46 -8.71 3.18
N THR A 47 7.54 -8.78 3.96
CA THR A 47 7.57 -9.36 5.30
C THR A 47 7.92 -8.26 6.29
N GLY A 48 7.03 -8.00 7.24
CA GLY A 48 7.24 -7.08 8.37
C GLY A 48 7.83 -7.81 9.57
N PHE A 49 8.95 -7.31 10.09
CA PHE A 49 9.56 -7.77 11.34
C PHE A 49 9.34 -6.73 12.42
N ILE A 50 8.90 -7.16 13.61
CA ILE A 50 8.55 -6.28 14.72
C ILE A 50 9.33 -6.71 15.97
N VAL A 51 9.94 -5.73 16.63
CA VAL A 51 10.55 -5.89 17.95
C VAL A 51 9.89 -4.88 18.90
N PRO A 52 9.07 -5.31 19.87
CA PRO A 52 8.52 -4.42 20.87
C PRO A 52 9.60 -4.01 21.90
N ASP A 53 9.52 -2.77 22.37
CA ASP A 53 10.32 -2.33 23.52
C ASP A 53 9.53 -2.39 24.84
N ALA A 54 10.22 -2.14 25.96
CA ALA A 54 9.63 -2.16 27.30
C ALA A 54 8.59 -1.03 27.53
N ASN A 55 8.55 -0.01 26.66
CA ASN A 55 7.63 1.14 26.74
C ASN A 55 6.42 0.99 25.83
N GLY A 56 6.23 -0.18 25.19
CA GLY A 56 5.14 -0.46 24.27
C GLY A 56 5.29 0.20 22.90
N LEU A 57 6.49 0.65 22.53
CA LEU A 57 6.82 1.08 21.18
C LEU A 57 7.24 -0.14 20.37
N HIS A 58 6.72 -0.28 19.17
CA HIS A 58 6.99 -1.39 18.27
C HIS A 58 7.96 -0.93 17.19
N HIS A 59 9.21 -1.36 17.25
CA HIS A 59 10.18 -1.12 16.17
C HIS A 59 9.84 -2.03 15.01
N ILE A 60 9.74 -1.49 13.79
CA ILE A 60 9.31 -2.23 12.61
C ILE A 60 10.27 -2.02 11.44
N ARG A 61 10.52 -3.11 10.69
CA ARG A 61 11.29 -3.13 9.45
C ARG A 61 10.54 -3.97 8.42
N TRP A 62 10.58 -3.56 7.16
CA TRP A 62 9.91 -4.26 6.06
C TRP A 62 10.92 -4.71 5.02
N PHE A 63 10.77 -5.94 4.58
CA PHE A 63 11.62 -6.54 3.55
C PHE A 63 10.75 -7.06 2.41
N SER A 64 11.01 -6.57 1.19
CA SER A 64 10.56 -7.24 -0.01
C SER A 64 11.42 -8.50 -0.26
N PRO A 65 11.08 -9.38 -1.20
CA PRO A 65 11.96 -10.48 -1.58
C PRO A 65 13.39 -10.04 -2.00
N PHE A 66 13.56 -8.79 -2.40
CA PHE A 66 14.82 -8.30 -2.97
C PHE A 66 15.65 -7.42 -2.02
N LYS A 67 15.01 -6.67 -1.14
CA LYS A 67 15.68 -5.68 -0.28
C LYS A 67 14.81 -5.22 0.88
N GLU A 68 15.47 -4.65 1.91
CA GLU A 68 14.77 -3.85 2.91
C GLU A 68 14.20 -2.57 2.27
N ILE A 69 12.99 -2.20 2.65
CA ILE A 69 12.32 -0.99 2.16
C ILE A 69 12.08 0.00 3.30
N ALA A 70 12.12 1.29 2.94
CA ALA A 70 12.07 2.38 3.91
C ALA A 70 10.72 2.50 4.64
N PHE A 71 9.63 2.18 3.94
CA PHE A 71 8.26 2.20 4.46
C PHE A 71 7.32 1.37 3.59
N CYS A 72 6.41 0.63 4.25
CA CYS A 72 5.37 -0.16 3.59
C CYS A 72 4.01 0.06 4.25
N GLY A 73 3.05 0.62 3.52
CA GLY A 73 1.70 0.91 4.04
C GLY A 73 0.91 -0.37 4.37
N HIS A 74 0.78 -1.29 3.40
CA HIS A 74 0.03 -2.53 3.62
C HIS A 74 0.72 -3.46 4.63
N GLY A 75 2.07 -3.52 4.63
CA GLY A 75 2.82 -4.26 5.64
C GLY A 75 2.67 -3.66 7.05
N THR A 76 2.51 -2.34 7.17
CA THR A 76 2.17 -1.66 8.43
C THR A 76 0.76 -2.01 8.90
N LEU A 77 -0.22 -1.96 7.99
CA LEU A 77 -1.60 -2.32 8.28
C LEU A 77 -1.71 -3.78 8.72
N ALA A 78 -1.05 -4.71 8.02
CA ALA A 78 -0.97 -6.11 8.38
C ALA A 78 -0.33 -6.33 9.77
N SER A 79 0.76 -5.59 10.05
CA SER A 79 1.45 -5.62 11.34
C SER A 79 0.56 -5.13 12.48
N ALA A 80 -0.14 -4.03 12.27
CA ALA A 80 -1.10 -3.48 13.24
C ALA A 80 -2.25 -4.46 13.49
N PHE A 81 -2.78 -5.11 12.44
CA PHE A 81 -3.83 -6.14 12.59
C PHE A 81 -3.39 -7.26 13.53
N VAL A 82 -2.18 -7.80 13.36
CA VAL A 82 -1.66 -8.86 14.24
C VAL A 82 -1.53 -8.37 15.69
N LEU A 83 -1.05 -7.15 15.88
CA LEU A 83 -0.89 -6.58 17.24
C LEU A 83 -2.25 -6.29 17.91
N PHE A 84 -3.22 -5.73 17.20
CA PHE A 84 -4.60 -5.52 17.71
C PHE A 84 -5.26 -6.86 18.05
N LYS A 85 -5.09 -7.88 17.20
CA LYS A 85 -5.62 -9.21 17.46
C LYS A 85 -5.00 -9.87 18.70
N LYS A 86 -3.69 -9.65 18.96
CA LYS A 86 -3.02 -10.13 20.18
C LYS A 86 -3.42 -9.32 21.43
N ASN A 87 -3.84 -8.08 21.29
CA ASN A 87 -4.23 -7.19 22.37
C ASN A 87 -5.53 -6.44 22.04
N PRO A 88 -6.70 -7.10 22.16
CA PRO A 88 -7.99 -6.57 21.67
C PRO A 88 -8.51 -5.32 22.43
N THR A 89 -7.90 -4.95 23.55
CA THR A 89 -8.28 -3.76 24.34
C THR A 89 -7.49 -2.51 23.93
N VAL A 90 -6.48 -2.67 23.06
CA VAL A 90 -5.65 -1.58 22.56
C VAL A 90 -6.25 -1.03 21.28
N GLU A 91 -6.51 0.27 21.24
CA GLU A 91 -7.04 0.97 20.05
C GLU A 91 -5.95 1.74 19.29
N THR A 92 -4.74 1.82 19.85
CA THR A 92 -3.64 2.62 19.30
C THR A 92 -2.34 1.86 19.42
N ILE A 93 -1.63 1.74 18.31
CA ILE A 93 -0.30 1.15 18.25
C ILE A 93 0.69 2.21 17.80
N ARG A 94 1.81 2.31 18.52
CA ARG A 94 2.93 3.18 18.15
C ARG A 94 4.02 2.33 17.52
N PHE A 95 4.38 2.70 16.31
CA PHE A 95 5.52 2.13 15.60
C PHE A 95 6.70 3.10 15.55
N SER A 96 7.88 2.56 15.36
CA SER A 96 9.11 3.30 15.05
C SER A 96 9.83 2.61 13.89
N ALA A 97 10.13 3.36 12.85
CA ALA A 97 10.95 2.92 11.73
C ALA A 97 12.02 3.95 11.38
N ASN A 98 13.19 3.49 10.95
CA ASN A 98 14.37 4.34 10.75
C ASN A 98 14.11 5.51 9.79
N ALA A 99 13.36 5.28 8.71
CA ALA A 99 13.16 6.27 7.66
C ALA A 99 12.06 7.30 7.96
N VAL A 100 11.09 6.96 8.83
CA VAL A 100 9.90 7.80 9.07
C VAL A 100 9.75 8.23 10.54
N GLY A 101 10.60 7.71 11.43
CA GLY A 101 10.53 8.00 12.86
C GLY A 101 9.38 7.28 13.57
N VAL A 102 8.84 7.91 14.61
CA VAL A 102 7.69 7.37 15.36
C VAL A 102 6.40 7.80 14.71
N PHE A 103 5.49 6.83 14.51
CA PHE A 103 4.16 7.07 13.97
C PHE A 103 3.11 6.20 14.66
N THR A 104 1.86 6.55 14.48
CA THR A 104 0.74 5.93 15.17
C THR A 104 -0.23 5.32 14.16
N VAL A 105 -0.74 4.13 14.50
CA VAL A 105 -1.81 3.44 13.78
C VAL A 105 -2.94 3.20 14.76
N ILE A 106 -4.16 3.49 14.36
CA ILE A 106 -5.33 3.33 15.22
C ILE A 106 -6.31 2.30 14.66
N GLN A 107 -7.05 1.65 15.55
CA GLN A 107 -8.24 0.90 15.17
C GLN A 107 -9.45 1.80 15.33
N THR A 108 -10.18 2.01 14.24
CA THR A 108 -11.38 2.86 14.23
C THR A 108 -12.57 2.14 14.87
N ALA A 109 -13.61 2.87 15.22
CA ALA A 109 -14.81 2.31 15.86
C ALA A 109 -15.52 1.21 15.03
N ASN A 110 -15.37 1.24 13.70
CA ASN A 110 -15.88 0.22 12.79
C ASN A 110 -14.88 -0.93 12.53
N GLY A 111 -13.77 -0.98 13.29
CA GLY A 111 -12.78 -2.05 13.24
C GLY A 111 -11.72 -1.91 12.14
N LYS A 112 -11.80 -0.90 11.26
CA LYS A 112 -10.76 -0.65 10.25
C LYS A 112 -9.48 -0.14 10.90
N ILE A 113 -8.37 -0.38 10.24
CA ILE A 113 -7.04 0.07 10.67
C ILE A 113 -6.70 1.33 9.88
N GLN A 114 -6.41 2.42 10.59
CA GLN A 114 -6.16 3.74 10.01
C GLN A 114 -4.72 4.18 10.25
N MET A 115 -4.13 4.68 9.19
CA MET A 115 -2.80 5.31 9.16
C MET A 115 -2.94 6.76 8.74
N ASP A 116 -2.10 7.63 9.30
CA ASP A 116 -2.07 9.06 9.04
C ASP A 116 -0.81 9.42 8.24
N PHE A 117 -0.99 10.05 7.08
CA PHE A 117 0.06 10.42 6.15
C PHE A 117 0.07 11.91 5.81
N PRO A 118 1.20 12.47 5.37
CA PRO A 118 1.22 13.77 4.72
C PRO A 118 0.35 13.79 3.47
N ASN A 119 -0.37 14.89 3.26
CA ASN A 119 -1.04 15.16 1.99
C ASN A 119 0.02 15.41 0.90
N ARG A 120 -0.07 14.66 -0.19
CA ARG A 120 0.87 14.71 -1.31
C ARG A 120 0.13 14.99 -2.61
N MET A 121 -0.70 16.03 -2.58
CA MET A 121 -1.46 16.48 -3.76
C MET A 121 -0.53 16.59 -4.97
N PRO A 122 -0.78 15.87 -6.07
CA PRO A 122 0.05 15.96 -7.26
C PRO A 122 -0.27 17.21 -8.08
N GLU A 123 0.74 17.69 -8.80
CA GLU A 123 0.61 18.84 -9.70
C GLU A 123 0.38 18.40 -11.14
N LYS A 124 -0.36 19.19 -11.91
CA LYS A 124 -0.62 18.90 -13.33
C LYS A 124 0.66 18.99 -14.14
N VAL A 125 0.90 17.96 -14.96
CA VAL A 125 2.06 17.89 -15.85
C VAL A 125 1.76 18.64 -17.15
N ASN A 126 2.63 19.59 -17.53
CA ASN A 126 2.47 20.37 -18.77
C ASN A 126 2.98 19.60 -20.00
N GLU A 127 4.08 18.88 -19.86
CA GLU A 127 4.67 18.04 -20.92
C GLU A 127 4.73 16.60 -20.43
N ILE A 128 3.92 15.74 -21.05
CA ILE A 128 3.86 14.32 -20.68
C ILE A 128 5.12 13.62 -21.22
N PRO A 129 5.89 12.92 -20.37
CA PRO A 129 7.09 12.19 -20.81
C PRO A 129 6.75 11.14 -21.87
N ASN A 130 7.62 10.98 -22.87
CA ASN A 130 7.44 9.98 -23.92
C ASN A 130 7.35 8.56 -23.36
N GLY A 131 8.17 8.21 -22.35
CA GLY A 131 8.12 6.92 -21.68
C GLY A 131 6.74 6.60 -21.09
N LEU A 132 5.96 7.63 -20.67
CA LEU A 132 4.59 7.43 -20.19
C LEU A 132 3.60 7.21 -21.35
N LEU A 133 3.73 8.00 -22.43
CA LEU A 133 2.85 7.88 -23.61
C LEU A 133 3.06 6.58 -24.36
N GLU A 134 4.31 6.12 -24.49
CA GLU A 134 4.66 4.88 -25.15
C GLU A 134 4.51 3.67 -24.22
N GLY A 135 4.59 3.89 -22.91
CA GLY A 135 4.52 2.84 -21.88
C GLY A 135 3.12 2.43 -21.48
N LEU A 136 2.08 3.15 -21.92
CA LEU A 136 0.67 2.84 -21.67
C LEU A 136 -0.08 2.68 -23.00
N SER A 137 -0.85 1.59 -23.14
CA SER A 137 -1.57 1.27 -24.38
C SER A 137 -2.75 2.20 -24.71
N ILE A 138 -3.17 3.03 -23.74
CA ILE A 138 -4.29 3.96 -23.87
C ILE A 138 -3.81 5.37 -23.51
N ALA A 139 -4.06 6.34 -24.36
CA ALA A 139 -3.67 7.72 -24.15
C ALA A 139 -4.44 8.33 -22.94
N PRO A 140 -3.74 9.05 -22.03
CA PRO A 140 -4.37 9.69 -20.88
C PRO A 140 -5.25 10.89 -21.25
N ALA A 141 -6.27 11.17 -20.41
CA ALA A 141 -7.02 12.43 -20.48
C ALA A 141 -6.28 13.57 -19.76
N ASP A 142 -5.73 13.27 -18.58
CA ASP A 142 -4.90 14.18 -17.79
C ASP A 142 -3.74 13.42 -17.15
N VAL A 143 -2.64 14.12 -16.89
CA VAL A 143 -1.50 13.57 -16.14
C VAL A 143 -1.09 14.55 -15.05
N TYR A 144 -0.89 14.03 -13.85
CA TYR A 144 -0.36 14.74 -12.69
C TYR A 144 0.88 14.02 -12.17
N CYS A 145 1.70 14.69 -11.37
CA CYS A 145 2.93 14.12 -10.82
C CYS A 145 3.19 14.66 -9.42
N ASN A 146 3.74 13.82 -8.56
CA ASN A 146 4.41 14.23 -7.32
C ASN A 146 5.72 13.46 -7.18
N GLU A 147 6.38 13.56 -6.02
CA GLU A 147 7.67 12.90 -5.78
C GLU A 147 7.60 11.35 -5.72
N LYS A 148 6.41 10.75 -5.83
CA LYS A 148 6.20 9.30 -5.76
C LYS A 148 5.82 8.68 -7.09
N ALA A 149 4.94 9.35 -7.86
CA ALA A 149 4.36 8.74 -9.05
C ALA A 149 3.84 9.77 -10.05
N TYR A 150 3.65 9.31 -11.28
CA TYR A 150 2.74 9.90 -12.24
C TYR A 150 1.33 9.38 -12.00
N PHE A 151 0.36 10.31 -11.95
CA PHE A 151 -1.06 10.03 -11.78
C PHE A 151 -1.74 10.25 -13.13
N VAL A 152 -2.09 9.16 -13.77
CA VAL A 152 -2.67 9.12 -15.12
C VAL A 152 -4.18 8.99 -15.00
N VAL A 153 -4.90 10.03 -15.39
CA VAL A 153 -6.35 10.07 -15.28
C VAL A 153 -6.98 9.69 -16.61
N TYR A 154 -7.89 8.73 -16.58
CA TYR A 154 -8.74 8.32 -17.69
C TYR A 154 -10.18 8.81 -17.49
N ASN A 155 -10.96 8.83 -18.59
CA ASN A 155 -12.37 9.22 -18.54
C ASN A 155 -13.31 8.03 -18.33
N ALA A 156 -12.86 6.81 -18.59
CA ALA A 156 -13.67 5.61 -18.48
C ALA A 156 -13.02 4.54 -17.60
N GLU A 157 -13.84 3.81 -16.86
CA GLU A 157 -13.41 2.66 -16.06
C GLU A 157 -12.75 1.58 -16.91
N SER A 158 -13.33 1.32 -18.11
CA SER A 158 -12.77 0.37 -19.08
C SER A 158 -11.30 0.66 -19.40
N ASP A 159 -10.92 1.93 -19.49
CA ASP A 159 -9.54 2.32 -19.80
C ASP A 159 -8.60 1.94 -18.66
N VAL A 160 -8.97 2.23 -17.41
CA VAL A 160 -8.21 1.81 -16.22
C VAL A 160 -8.09 0.29 -16.15
N LEU A 161 -9.20 -0.42 -16.39
CA LEU A 161 -9.25 -1.88 -16.26
C LEU A 161 -8.47 -2.61 -17.36
N THR A 162 -8.40 -2.04 -18.58
CA THR A 162 -7.82 -2.72 -19.75
C THR A 162 -6.48 -2.18 -20.20
N VAL A 163 -6.04 -1.01 -19.68
CA VAL A 163 -4.74 -0.45 -20.06
C VAL A 163 -3.62 -1.46 -19.81
N ALA A 164 -2.87 -1.74 -20.87
CA ALA A 164 -1.67 -2.54 -20.80
C ALA A 164 -0.45 -1.62 -20.64
N ARG A 165 0.61 -2.14 -20.02
CA ARG A 165 1.85 -1.44 -19.79
C ARG A 165 3.02 -2.08 -20.53
N ASP A 166 3.93 -1.26 -21.01
CA ASP A 166 5.26 -1.66 -21.44
C ASP A 166 6.26 -1.27 -20.34
N ASN A 167 6.74 -2.26 -19.59
CA ASN A 167 7.65 -2.02 -18.48
C ASN A 167 8.99 -1.41 -18.94
N GLU A 168 9.49 -1.74 -20.13
CA GLU A 168 10.76 -1.19 -20.62
C GLU A 168 10.63 0.31 -20.88
N LYS A 169 9.49 0.76 -21.38
CA LYS A 169 9.21 2.18 -21.56
C LYS A 169 8.97 2.90 -20.23
N LEU A 170 8.21 2.27 -19.32
CA LEU A 170 7.97 2.87 -18.01
C LEU A 170 9.23 2.96 -17.14
N LYS A 171 10.27 2.17 -17.39
CA LYS A 171 11.59 2.31 -16.73
C LYS A 171 12.26 3.67 -17.01
N GLU A 172 11.94 4.32 -18.12
CA GLU A 172 12.46 5.65 -18.44
C GLU A 172 11.96 6.73 -17.46
N LEU A 173 10.90 6.43 -16.68
CA LEU A 173 10.29 7.33 -15.70
C LEU A 173 10.93 7.23 -14.31
N LEU A 174 11.83 6.27 -14.09
CA LEU A 174 12.45 6.05 -12.79
C LEU A 174 13.11 7.32 -12.23
N PRO A 175 13.00 7.58 -10.93
CA PRO A 175 12.51 6.68 -9.87
C PRO A 175 11.00 6.70 -9.64
N LEU A 176 10.21 7.39 -10.47
CA LEU A 176 8.76 7.51 -10.29
C LEU A 176 8.03 6.29 -10.85
N ASN A 177 6.99 5.88 -10.15
CA ASN A 177 6.08 4.83 -10.59
C ASN A 177 4.86 5.44 -11.31
N VAL A 178 3.93 4.60 -11.75
CA VAL A 178 2.75 5.06 -12.48
C VAL A 178 1.49 4.53 -11.81
N VAL A 179 0.54 5.41 -11.53
CA VAL A 179 -0.81 5.05 -11.12
C VAL A 179 -1.80 5.53 -12.18
N VAL A 180 -2.67 4.63 -12.61
CA VAL A 180 -3.77 4.95 -13.50
C VAL A 180 -5.07 4.99 -12.70
N THR A 181 -5.97 5.93 -13.02
CA THR A 181 -7.18 6.14 -12.22
C THR A 181 -8.30 6.78 -13.03
N CYS A 182 -9.55 6.55 -12.63
CA CYS A 182 -10.73 7.26 -13.11
C CYS A 182 -11.79 7.35 -12.01
N GLN A 183 -12.78 8.21 -12.19
CA GLN A 183 -13.98 8.21 -11.36
C GLN A 183 -14.75 6.90 -11.51
N ALA A 184 -15.27 6.37 -10.41
CA ALA A 184 -16.19 5.24 -10.43
C ALA A 184 -17.61 5.75 -10.77
N THR A 185 -18.22 5.20 -11.82
CA THR A 185 -19.52 5.67 -12.34
C THR A 185 -20.46 4.53 -12.70
N SER A 186 -19.95 3.30 -12.89
CA SER A 186 -20.77 2.14 -13.21
C SER A 186 -21.46 1.55 -11.99
N ASN A 187 -22.50 0.75 -12.22
CA ASN A 187 -23.17 0.02 -11.13
C ASN A 187 -22.24 -0.98 -10.43
N GLU A 188 -21.24 -1.51 -11.14
CA GLU A 188 -20.26 -2.45 -10.57
C GLU A 188 -19.38 -1.79 -9.52
N TYR A 189 -19.05 -0.51 -9.69
CA TYR A 189 -18.19 0.27 -8.79
C TYR A 189 -18.96 1.35 -8.02
N SER A 190 -20.29 1.25 -7.90
CA SER A 190 -21.15 2.27 -7.27
C SER A 190 -20.85 2.56 -5.80
N ASP A 191 -20.20 1.63 -5.11
CA ASP A 191 -19.78 1.80 -3.70
C ASP A 191 -18.46 2.57 -3.55
N PHE A 192 -17.82 2.94 -4.67
CA PHE A 192 -16.53 3.61 -4.70
C PHE A 192 -16.64 4.99 -5.37
N ASP A 193 -15.73 5.89 -5.02
CA ASP A 193 -15.61 7.21 -5.64
C ASP A 193 -14.70 7.19 -6.86
N PHE A 194 -13.64 6.40 -6.77
CA PHE A 194 -12.71 6.22 -7.87
C PHE A 194 -12.09 4.82 -7.85
N ILE A 195 -11.60 4.39 -9.00
CA ILE A 195 -10.81 3.19 -9.16
C ILE A 195 -9.39 3.53 -9.59
N SER A 196 -8.44 2.64 -9.28
CA SER A 196 -7.04 2.82 -9.65
C SER A 196 -6.34 1.49 -9.90
N ARG A 197 -5.20 1.54 -10.61
CA ARG A 197 -4.20 0.47 -10.66
C ARG A 197 -2.82 1.08 -10.54
N TYR A 198 -1.87 0.39 -9.89
CA TYR A 198 -0.54 0.90 -9.62
C TYR A 198 0.53 0.00 -10.22
N PHE A 199 1.42 0.61 -11.00
CA PHE A 199 2.49 -0.07 -11.71
C PHE A 199 3.85 0.43 -11.23
N TRP A 200 4.72 -0.49 -10.81
CA TRP A 200 6.13 -0.16 -10.57
C TRP A 200 6.99 -0.68 -11.71
N SER A 201 8.10 0.03 -12.00
CA SER A 201 8.97 -0.28 -13.12
C SER A 201 10.35 -0.81 -12.69
N ASN A 202 10.63 -0.80 -11.38
CA ASN A 202 11.85 -1.35 -10.78
C ASN A 202 11.79 -2.88 -10.66
N ASP A 203 12.93 -3.51 -10.46
CA ASP A 203 13.05 -4.91 -10.03
C ASP A 203 12.19 -5.90 -10.86
N GLY A 204 12.17 -5.75 -12.18
CA GLY A 204 11.41 -6.59 -13.10
C GLY A 204 10.03 -6.05 -13.47
N GLY A 205 9.59 -4.98 -12.85
CA GLY A 205 8.29 -4.35 -13.11
C GLY A 205 7.10 -5.21 -12.67
N GLY A 206 6.03 -4.58 -12.27
CA GLY A 206 4.85 -5.30 -11.79
C GLY A 206 3.65 -4.41 -11.57
N GLU A 207 2.57 -5.01 -11.13
CA GLU A 207 1.39 -4.33 -10.62
C GLU A 207 1.25 -4.65 -9.13
N ASP A 208 1.21 -3.60 -8.29
CA ASP A 208 0.99 -3.77 -6.86
C ASP A 208 -0.49 -4.06 -6.59
N PRO A 209 -0.81 -5.11 -5.86
CA PRO A 209 -2.19 -5.46 -5.57
C PRO A 209 -2.98 -4.33 -4.91
N VAL A 210 -2.43 -3.71 -3.86
CA VAL A 210 -3.02 -2.54 -3.20
C VAL A 210 -1.92 -1.67 -2.58
N THR A 211 -1.90 -0.39 -2.94
CA THR A 211 -0.84 0.56 -2.57
C THR A 211 -1.37 1.66 -1.67
N GLY A 212 -1.27 1.50 -0.36
CA GLY A 212 -1.76 2.53 0.59
C GLY A 212 -1.10 3.90 0.39
N SER A 213 0.21 3.93 0.16
CA SER A 213 0.98 5.19 0.07
C SER A 213 0.65 6.05 -1.15
N VAL A 214 0.22 5.49 -2.27
CA VAL A 214 -0.16 6.29 -3.46
C VAL A 214 -1.47 7.04 -3.24
N HIS A 215 -2.32 6.55 -2.33
CA HIS A 215 -3.58 7.21 -1.98
C HIS A 215 -3.37 8.54 -1.24
N THR A 216 -2.16 8.83 -0.76
CA THR A 216 -1.79 10.18 -0.26
C THR A 216 -1.82 11.25 -1.35
N GLY A 217 -1.74 10.86 -2.62
CA GLY A 217 -1.90 11.73 -3.79
C GLY A 217 -3.25 11.53 -4.51
N LEU A 218 -3.72 10.28 -4.63
CA LEU A 218 -5.02 10.00 -5.26
C LEU A 218 -6.19 10.64 -4.48
N ALA A 219 -6.20 10.51 -3.15
CA ALA A 219 -7.30 11.02 -2.35
C ALA A 219 -7.45 12.56 -2.49
N PRO A 220 -6.42 13.41 -2.32
CA PRO A 220 -6.60 14.84 -2.52
C PRO A 220 -6.93 15.22 -3.97
N LEU A 221 -6.40 14.50 -4.97
CA LEU A 221 -6.75 14.71 -6.37
C LEU A 221 -8.24 14.47 -6.62
N TRP A 222 -8.79 13.36 -6.12
CA TRP A 222 -10.21 13.03 -6.28
C TRP A 222 -11.11 13.84 -5.34
N ALA A 223 -10.64 14.20 -4.14
CA ALA A 223 -11.35 15.12 -3.25
C ALA A 223 -11.65 16.47 -3.92
N GLN A 224 -10.62 17.03 -4.59
CA GLN A 224 -10.79 18.26 -5.35
C GLN A 224 -11.73 18.10 -6.54
N ARG A 225 -11.67 16.98 -7.27
CA ARG A 225 -12.51 16.73 -8.45
C ARG A 225 -13.97 16.46 -8.10
N LEU A 226 -14.22 15.85 -6.95
CA LEU A 226 -15.57 15.42 -6.50
C LEU A 226 -16.18 16.36 -5.46
N ASP A 227 -15.44 17.39 -5.04
CA ASP A 227 -15.85 18.34 -3.99
C ASP A 227 -16.26 17.64 -2.69
N LYS A 228 -15.49 16.65 -2.25
CA LYS A 228 -15.72 15.90 -0.99
C LYS A 228 -14.41 15.40 -0.40
N ASN A 229 -14.31 15.36 0.93
CA ASN A 229 -13.07 14.99 1.62
C ASN A 229 -13.02 13.52 2.10
N GLU A 230 -14.15 12.85 2.14
CA GLU A 230 -14.26 11.43 2.52
C GLU A 230 -14.50 10.61 1.26
N LEU A 231 -13.60 9.69 0.98
CA LEU A 231 -13.58 8.94 -0.27
C LEU A 231 -13.40 7.45 0.01
N THR A 232 -14.10 6.63 -0.77
CA THR A 232 -13.86 5.19 -0.82
C THR A 232 -13.25 4.83 -2.18
N ALA A 233 -12.06 4.23 -2.15
CA ALA A 233 -11.30 3.87 -3.33
C ALA A 233 -11.27 2.36 -3.54
N TYR A 234 -11.27 1.93 -4.80
CA TYR A 234 -10.99 0.55 -5.17
C TYR A 234 -9.73 0.48 -6.03
N GLN A 235 -8.70 -0.26 -5.57
CA GLN A 235 -7.56 -0.56 -6.44
C GLN A 235 -7.85 -1.85 -7.19
N ALA A 236 -8.07 -1.72 -8.52
CA ALA A 236 -8.60 -2.74 -9.41
C ALA A 236 -7.51 -3.65 -9.99
N SER A 237 -6.60 -4.13 -9.15
CA SER A 237 -5.67 -5.20 -9.51
C SER A 237 -6.38 -6.55 -9.61
N SER A 238 -5.67 -7.60 -10.02
CA SER A 238 -6.22 -8.97 -10.04
C SER A 238 -6.73 -9.47 -8.69
N ARG A 239 -6.16 -8.95 -7.58
CA ARG A 239 -6.62 -9.26 -6.22
C ARG A 239 -7.70 -8.30 -5.74
N GLY A 240 -7.63 -7.04 -6.16
CA GLY A 240 -8.50 -5.96 -5.73
C GLY A 240 -8.32 -5.58 -4.26
N GLY A 241 -8.70 -4.36 -3.88
CA GLY A 241 -8.72 -3.96 -2.48
C GLY A 241 -9.37 -2.59 -2.28
N VAL A 242 -9.86 -2.37 -1.07
CA VAL A 242 -10.67 -1.21 -0.69
C VAL A 242 -9.93 -0.36 0.34
N LEU A 243 -9.90 0.94 0.08
CA LEU A 243 -9.30 1.93 0.97
C LEU A 243 -10.30 3.05 1.21
N ASP A 244 -10.52 3.39 2.48
CA ASP A 244 -11.20 4.63 2.83
C ASP A 244 -10.14 5.72 3.05
N CYS A 245 -10.38 6.87 2.48
CA CYS A 245 -9.47 7.99 2.55
C CYS A 245 -10.20 9.23 3.07
N VAL A 246 -9.58 9.95 4.02
CA VAL A 246 -10.09 11.24 4.49
C VAL A 246 -9.01 12.29 4.28
N VAL A 247 -9.33 13.33 3.51
CA VAL A 247 -8.44 14.48 3.30
C VAL A 247 -8.69 15.51 4.39
N ALA A 248 -7.73 15.70 5.29
CA ALA A 248 -7.80 16.58 6.44
C ALA A 248 -6.68 17.64 6.38
N GLY A 249 -6.83 18.62 5.49
CA GLY A 249 -5.83 19.67 5.25
C GLY A 249 -4.50 19.09 4.77
N GLU A 250 -3.45 19.26 5.58
CA GLU A 250 -2.09 18.76 5.28
C GLU A 250 -1.93 17.24 5.51
N ARG A 251 -2.99 16.54 5.89
CA ARG A 251 -2.97 15.11 6.20
C ARG A 251 -3.97 14.34 5.35
N VAL A 252 -3.64 13.08 5.08
CA VAL A 252 -4.53 12.09 4.48
C VAL A 252 -4.58 10.88 5.39
N LEU A 253 -5.76 10.58 5.90
CA LEU A 253 -6.02 9.37 6.66
C LEU A 253 -6.40 8.26 5.69
N VAL A 254 -5.66 7.16 5.70
CA VAL A 254 -5.92 5.98 4.86
C VAL A 254 -6.30 4.82 5.77
N SER A 255 -7.48 4.27 5.58
CA SER A 255 -8.00 3.16 6.38
C SER A 255 -8.34 1.95 5.52
N GLY A 256 -8.26 0.77 6.11
CA GLY A 256 -8.69 -0.45 5.45
C GLY A 256 -8.93 -1.60 6.43
N ASN A 257 -9.60 -2.62 5.94
CA ASN A 257 -9.74 -3.89 6.63
C ASN A 257 -8.48 -4.74 6.45
N ALA A 258 -8.35 -5.78 7.26
CA ALA A 258 -7.40 -6.85 7.06
C ALA A 258 -8.00 -8.18 7.47
N VAL A 259 -7.60 -9.25 6.82
CA VAL A 259 -8.01 -10.61 7.16
C VAL A 259 -6.80 -11.52 7.24
N GLN A 260 -6.80 -12.39 8.22
CA GLN A 260 -5.74 -13.37 8.40
C GLN A 260 -5.95 -14.58 7.50
N TYR A 261 -4.96 -14.84 6.64
CA TYR A 261 -4.93 -16.04 5.80
C TYR A 261 -4.29 -17.23 6.52
N LEU A 262 -3.14 -17.01 7.18
CA LEU A 262 -2.38 -18.08 7.82
C LEU A 262 -1.75 -17.64 9.14
N THR A 263 -1.70 -18.57 10.09
CA THR A 263 -0.79 -18.54 11.25
C THR A 263 -0.05 -19.87 11.29
N GLY A 264 1.24 -19.83 11.50
CA GLY A 264 2.09 -21.01 11.56
C GLY A 264 3.45 -20.72 12.18
N PHE A 265 4.39 -21.64 11.98
CA PHE A 265 5.76 -21.48 12.44
C PHE A 265 6.73 -21.76 11.31
N ILE A 266 7.76 -20.93 11.21
CA ILE A 266 8.93 -21.22 10.40
C ILE A 266 10.08 -21.67 11.30
N THR A 267 10.93 -22.57 10.77
CA THR A 267 12.13 -23.03 11.47
C THR A 267 13.35 -22.46 10.75
N ILE A 268 14.20 -21.76 11.49
CA ILE A 268 15.47 -21.25 10.97
C ILE A 268 16.61 -21.84 11.78
N GLU A 269 17.75 -22.05 11.12
CA GLU A 269 19.01 -22.40 11.80
C GLU A 269 19.45 -21.21 12.63
N GLY A 270 19.91 -21.48 13.86
CA GLY A 270 20.35 -20.46 14.81
C GLY A 270 21.80 -20.06 14.60
#